data_e51180d6ebe65b334734011db6fd50d6
#
_entry.id   e51180d6ebe65b334734011db6fd50d6
#
_cell.length_a   1.000
_cell.length_b   1.000
_cell.length_c   1.000
_cell.angle_alpha   90.00
_cell.angle_beta   90.00
_cell.angle_gamma   90.00
#
_symmetry.space_group_name_H-M   'P 1'
#
loop_
_entity.id
_entity.type
_entity.pdbx_description
1 polymer ?
#
loop_
_entity_poly.entity_id
_entity_poly.type
_entity_poly.pdbx_seq_one_letter_code
_entity_poly.pdbx_strand_id
1 'polypeptide(L)'
;MIIGDKVELLPFNGDEPDYSEWFNNKEVCKYNNHHRLPIDVKEKSRPPATFKIFATHGCYDWIGNISLQCIDYINSQAELSIIIGLSNTHGKGYGYEACKLLVEHAFEQLNLNRIYLGTHEDNIGMQKIANKLGFKEEGRRRQAIYKNGKYSDIIEYGILRGEYNGKK
;
A
#
# COMPACT_ATOMS: atom_id res chain seq x y z
N MET A 1 7.04 -14.21 -6.33
CA MET A 1 7.97 -13.64 -5.31
C MET A 1 8.73 -12.51 -5.96
N ILE A 2 8.77 -11.35 -5.32
CA ILE A 2 9.53 -10.17 -5.77
C ILE A 2 10.51 -9.86 -4.64
N ILE A 3 11.80 -9.80 -4.96
CA ILE A 3 12.88 -9.70 -3.96
C ILE A 3 13.52 -8.32 -4.03
N GLY A 4 13.59 -7.64 -2.89
CA GLY A 4 14.32 -6.39 -2.69
C GLY A 4 15.44 -6.56 -1.67
N ASP A 5 16.08 -5.44 -1.29
CA ASP A 5 17.16 -5.45 -0.31
C ASP A 5 16.64 -5.68 1.12
N LYS A 6 15.60 -4.95 1.50
CA LYS A 6 15.02 -4.94 2.85
C LYS A 6 13.75 -5.75 2.99
N VAL A 7 13.02 -5.99 1.88
CA VAL A 7 11.76 -6.71 1.89
C VAL A 7 11.65 -7.70 0.74
N GLU A 8 10.86 -8.74 0.98
CA GLU A 8 10.37 -9.65 -0.03
C GLU A 8 8.84 -9.55 -0.11
N LEU A 9 8.30 -9.56 -1.34
CA LEU A 9 6.87 -9.62 -1.58
C LEU A 9 6.49 -11.04 -1.98
N LEU A 10 5.77 -11.73 -1.09
CA LEU A 10 5.32 -13.09 -1.28
C LEU A 10 3.82 -13.15 -1.57
N PRO A 11 3.37 -13.97 -2.52
CA PRO A 11 1.94 -14.16 -2.75
C PRO A 11 1.29 -14.82 -1.53
N PHE A 12 -0.01 -14.62 -1.38
CA PHE A 12 -0.81 -15.39 -0.43
C PHE A 12 -0.98 -16.82 -0.95
N ASN A 13 -0.95 -17.80 -0.05
CA ASN A 13 -1.11 -19.22 -0.37
C ASN A 13 -2.33 -19.88 0.31
N GLY A 14 -3.06 -19.13 1.14
CA GLY A 14 -4.26 -19.60 1.82
C GLY A 14 -4.04 -20.13 3.25
N ASP A 15 -2.79 -20.33 3.65
CA ASP A 15 -2.42 -20.88 4.98
C ASP A 15 -1.91 -19.78 5.94
N GLU A 16 -2.25 -18.53 5.67
CA GLU A 16 -1.80 -17.42 6.49
C GLU A 16 -2.46 -17.44 7.88
N PRO A 17 -1.69 -17.08 8.93
CA PRO A 17 -2.27 -16.85 10.24
C PRO A 17 -3.25 -15.68 10.20
N ASP A 18 -4.11 -15.60 11.19
CA ASP A 18 -5.04 -14.47 11.33
C ASP A 18 -4.26 -13.17 11.56
N TYR A 19 -4.51 -12.19 10.70
CA TYR A 19 -3.93 -10.84 10.78
C TYR A 19 -5.01 -9.75 10.92
N SER A 20 -6.22 -10.12 11.35
CA SER A 20 -7.33 -9.20 11.61
C SER A 20 -6.96 -8.12 12.63
N GLU A 21 -6.03 -8.43 13.55
CA GLU A 21 -5.53 -7.48 14.53
C GLU A 21 -4.96 -6.20 13.90
N TRP A 22 -4.31 -6.30 12.74
CA TRP A 22 -3.78 -5.12 12.05
C TRP A 22 -4.90 -4.16 11.65
N PHE A 23 -6.02 -4.70 11.14
CA PHE A 23 -7.17 -3.89 10.70
C PHE A 23 -8.04 -3.41 11.87
N ASN A 24 -7.89 -4.00 13.04
CA ASN A 24 -8.58 -3.63 14.26
C ASN A 24 -7.70 -2.76 15.20
N ASN A 25 -6.42 -2.58 14.88
CA ASN A 25 -5.49 -1.74 15.62
C ASN A 25 -5.61 -0.27 15.20
N LYS A 26 -5.93 0.62 16.16
CA LYS A 26 -6.13 2.05 15.92
C LYS A 26 -4.88 2.76 15.38
N GLU A 27 -3.70 2.39 15.85
CA GLU A 27 -2.44 2.99 15.41
C GLU A 27 -2.10 2.57 13.97
N VAL A 28 -2.24 1.28 13.66
CA VAL A 28 -2.03 0.73 12.31
C VAL A 28 -3.00 1.35 11.33
N CYS A 29 -4.26 1.46 11.71
CA CYS A 29 -5.33 1.97 10.88
C CYS A 29 -5.58 3.48 11.01
N LYS A 30 -4.63 4.22 11.57
CA LYS A 30 -4.79 5.65 11.85
C LYS A 30 -5.21 6.47 10.63
N TYR A 31 -4.72 6.12 9.46
CA TYR A 31 -4.91 6.88 8.21
C TYR A 31 -5.72 6.14 7.13
N ASN A 32 -6.41 5.06 7.48
CA ASN A 32 -7.26 4.34 6.55
C ASN A 32 -8.70 4.19 7.08
N ASN A 33 -9.58 3.60 6.30
CA ASN A 33 -10.98 3.44 6.65
C ASN A 33 -11.29 2.22 7.53
N HIS A 34 -10.27 1.44 7.89
CA HIS A 34 -10.45 0.28 8.75
C HIS A 34 -10.65 0.67 10.22
N HIS A 35 -10.91 -0.29 11.10
CA HIS A 35 -11.20 -0.20 12.53
C HIS A 35 -12.50 0.54 12.93
N ARG A 36 -13.35 0.93 12.00
CA ARG A 36 -14.69 1.45 12.33
C ARG A 36 -15.64 0.35 12.81
N LEU A 37 -15.47 -0.83 12.24
CA LEU A 37 -16.18 -2.06 12.58
C LEU A 37 -15.13 -3.19 12.69
N PRO A 38 -15.34 -4.16 13.60
CA PRO A 38 -14.49 -5.34 13.64
C PRO A 38 -14.43 -6.01 12.26
N ILE A 39 -13.23 -6.39 11.82
CA ILE A 39 -13.00 -7.00 10.53
C ILE A 39 -12.49 -8.42 10.74
N ASP A 40 -13.15 -9.39 10.11
CA ASP A 40 -12.58 -10.70 9.85
C ASP A 40 -12.00 -10.72 8.42
N VAL A 41 -10.69 -10.81 8.33
CA VAL A 41 -10.00 -10.81 7.03
C VAL A 41 -10.19 -12.11 6.25
N LYS A 42 -10.62 -13.20 6.90
CA LYS A 42 -10.89 -14.48 6.23
C LYS A 42 -12.09 -14.39 5.30
N GLU A 43 -13.05 -13.54 5.62
CA GLU A 43 -14.27 -13.33 4.81
C GLU A 43 -14.05 -12.33 3.66
N LYS A 44 -12.94 -11.58 3.64
CA LYS A 44 -12.68 -10.61 2.56
C LYS A 44 -12.07 -11.30 1.35
N SER A 45 -12.70 -11.11 0.19
CA SER A 45 -12.04 -11.39 -1.07
C SER A 45 -10.82 -10.47 -1.21
N ARG A 46 -9.63 -11.06 -1.40
CA ARG A 46 -8.40 -10.30 -1.61
C ARG A 46 -8.34 -9.80 -3.05
N PRO A 47 -7.83 -8.59 -3.29
CA PRO A 47 -7.50 -8.16 -4.65
C PRO A 47 -6.54 -9.15 -5.32
N PRO A 48 -6.65 -9.37 -6.65
CA PRO A 48 -5.87 -10.38 -7.36
C PRO A 48 -4.35 -10.26 -7.19
N ALA A 49 -3.84 -9.04 -7.09
CA ALA A 49 -2.41 -8.76 -6.93
C ALA A 49 -2.11 -8.31 -5.50
N THR A 50 -2.32 -9.18 -4.51
CA THR A 50 -2.01 -8.93 -3.09
C THR A 50 -0.81 -9.75 -2.67
N PHE A 51 0.13 -9.10 -1.97
CA PHE A 51 1.37 -9.69 -1.49
C PHE A 51 1.56 -9.44 0.00
N LYS A 52 2.14 -10.42 0.68
CA LYS A 52 2.69 -10.28 2.03
C LYS A 52 4.02 -9.55 1.94
N ILE A 53 4.29 -8.63 2.86
CA ILE A 53 5.59 -7.94 2.97
C ILE A 53 6.37 -8.62 4.08
N PHE A 54 7.47 -9.27 3.75
CA PHE A 54 8.41 -9.84 4.71
C PHE A 54 9.63 -8.93 4.82
N ALA A 55 10.02 -8.58 6.06
CA ALA A 55 11.27 -7.89 6.32
C ALA A 55 12.44 -8.89 6.28
N THR A 56 13.50 -8.58 5.51
CA THR A 56 14.67 -9.45 5.35
C THR A 56 15.80 -9.13 6.31
N HIS A 57 15.78 -7.94 6.94
CA HIS A 57 16.77 -7.50 7.90
C HIS A 57 16.28 -7.66 9.35
N GLY A 58 17.03 -8.38 10.16
CA GLY A 58 16.67 -8.73 11.53
C GLY A 58 15.96 -10.09 11.60
N CYS A 59 14.78 -10.16 12.21
CA CYS A 59 13.94 -11.34 12.12
C CYS A 59 13.23 -11.33 10.76
N TYR A 60 13.16 -12.50 10.11
CA TYR A 60 12.37 -12.67 8.89
C TYR A 60 10.89 -12.73 9.27
N ASP A 61 10.22 -11.58 9.31
CA ASP A 61 8.87 -11.43 9.80
C ASP A 61 7.92 -10.91 8.72
N TRP A 62 6.69 -11.40 8.74
CA TRP A 62 5.59 -10.84 7.97
C TRP A 62 5.11 -9.55 8.65
N ILE A 63 5.44 -8.41 8.05
CA ILE A 63 5.23 -7.08 8.64
C ILE A 63 4.05 -6.30 8.07
N GLY A 64 3.46 -6.75 6.97
CA GLY A 64 2.39 -6.00 6.30
C GLY A 64 1.93 -6.64 5.01
N ASN A 65 1.00 -5.96 4.35
CA ASN A 65 0.46 -6.36 3.05
C ASN A 65 0.50 -5.19 2.08
N ILE A 66 0.69 -5.51 0.81
CA ILE A 66 0.64 -4.54 -0.29
C ILE A 66 -0.14 -5.15 -1.46
N SER A 67 -0.93 -4.33 -2.17
CA SER A 67 -1.74 -4.82 -3.28
C SER A 67 -1.90 -3.78 -4.39
N LEU A 68 -2.17 -4.27 -5.59
CA LEU A 68 -2.81 -3.52 -6.65
C LEU A 68 -4.31 -3.82 -6.62
N GLN A 69 -5.12 -2.80 -6.43
CA GLN A 69 -6.58 -2.85 -6.40
C GLN A 69 -7.16 -2.20 -7.64
N CYS A 70 -8.44 -2.44 -7.89
CA CYS A 70 -9.17 -1.79 -9.00
C CYS A 70 -8.40 -1.88 -10.34
N ILE A 71 -7.80 -3.04 -10.62
CA ILE A 71 -7.03 -3.23 -11.85
C ILE A 71 -7.95 -3.11 -13.05
N ASP A 72 -7.68 -2.12 -13.89
CA ASP A 72 -8.36 -1.87 -15.14
C ASP A 72 -7.41 -2.17 -16.30
N TYR A 73 -7.58 -3.34 -16.90
CA TYR A 73 -6.73 -3.79 -18.01
C TYR A 73 -7.02 -3.04 -19.32
N ILE A 74 -8.21 -2.46 -19.46
CA ILE A 74 -8.56 -1.69 -20.67
C ILE A 74 -7.81 -0.36 -20.67
N ASN A 75 -7.81 0.35 -19.54
CA ASN A 75 -7.13 1.63 -19.37
C ASN A 75 -5.71 1.47 -18.82
N SER A 76 -5.25 0.22 -18.58
CA SER A 76 -3.91 -0.11 -18.08
C SER A 76 -3.54 0.64 -16.80
N GLN A 77 -4.41 0.63 -15.79
CA GLN A 77 -4.21 1.31 -14.51
C GLN A 77 -4.60 0.47 -13.30
N ALA A 78 -4.06 0.81 -12.13
CA ALA A 78 -4.42 0.19 -10.86
C ALA A 78 -4.20 1.14 -9.68
N GLU A 79 -4.89 0.87 -8.57
CA GLU A 79 -4.70 1.54 -7.29
C GLU A 79 -3.68 0.78 -6.43
N LEU A 80 -2.67 1.50 -5.92
CA LEU A 80 -1.70 0.98 -4.96
C LEU A 80 -2.25 1.12 -3.55
N SER A 81 -2.27 0.02 -2.79
CA SER A 81 -2.67 0.01 -1.38
C SER A 81 -1.64 -0.73 -0.54
N ILE A 82 -1.29 -0.19 0.62
CA ILE A 82 -0.31 -0.77 1.54
C ILE A 82 -0.78 -0.62 2.99
N ILE A 83 -0.50 -1.65 3.80
CA ILE A 83 -0.60 -1.61 5.25
C ILE A 83 0.66 -2.23 5.86
N ILE A 84 1.29 -1.54 6.80
CA ILE A 84 2.33 -2.08 7.66
C ILE A 84 1.70 -2.34 9.03
N GLY A 85 1.54 -3.63 9.37
CA GLY A 85 0.83 -4.07 10.56
C GLY A 85 1.64 -4.00 11.84
N LEU A 86 2.96 -4.10 11.74
CA LEU A 86 3.86 -4.06 12.91
C LEU A 86 4.41 -2.64 13.10
N SER A 87 3.90 -1.94 14.13
CA SER A 87 4.27 -0.53 14.41
C SER A 87 5.77 -0.32 14.68
N ASN A 88 6.44 -1.30 15.28
CA ASN A 88 7.88 -1.26 15.54
C ASN A 88 8.74 -1.31 14.27
N THR A 89 8.15 -1.55 13.10
CA THR A 89 8.81 -1.56 11.79
C THR A 89 8.64 -0.25 11.01
N HIS A 90 7.82 0.67 11.51
CA HIS A 90 7.59 1.96 10.86
C HIS A 90 8.88 2.80 10.84
N GLY A 91 9.04 3.64 9.81
CA GLY A 91 10.21 4.54 9.66
C GLY A 91 11.50 3.89 9.17
N LYS A 92 11.57 2.56 9.03
CA LYS A 92 12.77 1.81 8.62
C LYS A 92 12.94 1.68 7.09
N GLY A 93 12.00 2.22 6.32
CA GLY A 93 12.04 2.21 4.86
C GLY A 93 11.36 1.01 4.18
N TYR A 94 10.85 0.05 4.94
CA TYR A 94 10.18 -1.14 4.39
C TYR A 94 8.99 -0.80 3.50
N GLY A 95 8.13 0.13 3.93
CA GLY A 95 6.98 0.56 3.13
C GLY A 95 7.38 1.22 1.81
N TYR A 96 8.45 2.03 1.82
CA TYR A 96 8.97 2.64 0.60
C TYR A 96 9.44 1.57 -0.39
N GLU A 97 10.23 0.62 0.08
CA GLU A 97 10.77 -0.42 -0.80
C GLU A 97 9.70 -1.36 -1.31
N ALA A 98 8.74 -1.75 -0.46
CA ALA A 98 7.60 -2.55 -0.90
C ALA A 98 6.79 -1.85 -2.02
N CYS A 99 6.52 -0.55 -1.86
CA CYS A 99 5.85 0.25 -2.89
C CYS A 99 6.68 0.33 -4.17
N LYS A 100 8.00 0.56 -4.06
CA LYS A 100 8.91 0.59 -5.20
C LYS A 100 8.85 -0.70 -5.99
N LEU A 101 9.02 -1.84 -5.33
CA LEU A 101 9.00 -3.17 -5.96
C LEU A 101 7.67 -3.45 -6.67
N LEU A 102 6.55 -3.12 -6.05
CA LEU A 102 5.25 -3.39 -6.66
C LEU A 102 4.94 -2.44 -7.82
N VAL A 103 5.37 -1.17 -7.76
CA VAL A 103 5.25 -0.21 -8.88
C VAL A 103 6.11 -0.67 -10.06
N GLU A 104 7.36 -1.12 -9.83
CA GLU A 104 8.22 -1.71 -10.87
C GLU A 104 7.54 -2.92 -11.52
N HIS A 105 7.06 -3.85 -10.69
CA HIS A 105 6.37 -5.04 -11.17
C HIS A 105 5.12 -4.70 -12.00
N ALA A 106 4.34 -3.70 -11.58
CA ALA A 106 3.15 -3.24 -12.29
C ALA A 106 3.50 -2.69 -13.68
N PHE A 107 4.55 -1.92 -13.80
CA PHE A 107 4.96 -1.35 -15.08
C PHE A 107 5.67 -2.36 -15.98
N GLU A 108 6.54 -3.20 -15.43
CA GLU A 108 7.39 -4.10 -16.22
C GLU A 108 6.73 -5.43 -16.55
N GLN A 109 6.00 -6.01 -15.60
CA GLN A 109 5.44 -7.36 -15.75
C GLN A 109 3.95 -7.36 -16.09
N LEU A 110 3.17 -6.42 -15.52
CA LEU A 110 1.73 -6.35 -15.76
C LEU A 110 1.37 -5.38 -16.90
N ASN A 111 2.36 -4.72 -17.49
CA ASN A 111 2.18 -3.76 -18.59
C ASN A 111 1.19 -2.64 -18.28
N LEU A 112 1.07 -2.23 -17.03
CA LEU A 112 0.25 -1.09 -16.66
C LEU A 112 0.93 0.22 -17.12
N ASN A 113 0.12 1.23 -17.41
CA ASN A 113 0.59 2.57 -17.81
C ASN A 113 0.51 3.57 -16.67
N ARG A 114 -0.39 3.34 -15.70
CA ARG A 114 -0.68 4.28 -14.61
C ARG A 114 -0.89 3.54 -13.29
N ILE A 115 -0.26 4.05 -12.23
CA ILE A 115 -0.55 3.66 -10.85
C ILE A 115 -1.00 4.90 -10.09
N TYR A 116 -2.06 4.75 -9.30
CA TYR A 116 -2.57 5.84 -8.46
C TYR A 116 -2.79 5.38 -7.03
N LEU A 117 -2.91 6.31 -6.12
CA LEU A 117 -3.23 6.05 -4.72
C LEU A 117 -3.92 7.26 -4.09
N GLY A 118 -4.79 6.99 -3.10
CA GLY A 118 -5.35 8.02 -2.24
C GLY A 118 -4.81 7.88 -0.81
N THR A 119 -4.43 8.98 -0.19
CA THR A 119 -3.95 8.95 1.20
C THR A 119 -4.53 10.09 2.03
N HIS A 120 -4.72 9.83 3.32
CA HIS A 120 -5.17 10.84 4.27
C HIS A 120 -4.21 12.02 4.34
N GLU A 121 -4.73 13.24 4.40
CA GLU A 121 -3.91 14.47 4.44
C GLU A 121 -2.91 14.51 5.60
N ASP A 122 -3.20 13.88 6.73
CA ASP A 122 -2.28 13.76 7.88
C ASP A 122 -1.28 12.59 7.74
N ASN A 123 -1.37 11.75 6.70
CA ASN A 123 -0.47 10.63 6.50
C ASN A 123 0.83 11.05 5.81
N ILE A 124 1.63 11.82 6.52
CA ILE A 124 2.91 12.34 6.02
C ILE A 124 3.86 11.22 5.58
N GLY A 125 3.77 10.04 6.22
CA GLY A 125 4.58 8.88 5.84
C GLY A 125 4.31 8.44 4.41
N MET A 126 3.04 8.25 4.04
CA MET A 126 2.67 7.82 2.69
C MET A 126 2.90 8.91 1.65
N GLN A 127 2.66 10.18 1.99
CA GLN A 127 2.97 11.32 1.10
C GLN A 127 4.46 11.37 0.76
N LYS A 128 5.36 11.16 1.74
CA LYS A 128 6.81 11.08 1.50
C LYS A 128 7.18 9.90 0.59
N ILE A 129 6.53 8.75 0.77
CA ILE A 129 6.75 7.58 -0.10
C ILE A 129 6.30 7.92 -1.53
N ALA A 130 5.10 8.45 -1.72
CA ALA A 130 4.58 8.84 -3.02
C ALA A 130 5.52 9.82 -3.74
N ASN A 131 5.90 10.90 -3.08
CA ASN A 131 6.81 11.91 -3.64
C ASN A 131 8.18 11.32 -3.99
N LYS A 132 8.75 10.47 -3.13
CA LYS A 132 10.06 9.84 -3.37
C LYS A 132 10.05 8.85 -4.54
N LEU A 133 8.90 8.22 -4.82
CA LEU A 133 8.71 7.34 -5.97
C LEU A 133 8.38 8.11 -7.27
N GLY A 134 8.17 9.42 -7.19
CA GLY A 134 7.86 10.27 -8.33
C GLY A 134 6.37 10.40 -8.64
N PHE A 135 5.49 9.99 -7.73
CA PHE A 135 4.06 10.27 -7.86
C PHE A 135 3.82 11.78 -7.79
N LYS A 136 2.87 12.25 -8.57
CA LYS A 136 2.41 13.65 -8.59
C LYS A 136 1.05 13.75 -7.89
N GLU A 137 0.87 14.81 -7.10
CA GLU A 137 -0.46 15.14 -6.58
C GLU A 137 -1.37 15.56 -7.73
N GLU A 138 -2.51 14.91 -7.86
CA GLU A 138 -3.48 15.15 -8.94
C GLU A 138 -4.73 15.85 -8.45
N GLY A 139 -4.93 15.86 -7.13
CA GLY A 139 -6.07 16.56 -6.54
C GLY A 139 -6.36 16.16 -5.10
N ARG A 140 -7.48 16.68 -4.61
CA ARG A 140 -7.97 16.43 -3.25
C ARG A 140 -9.46 16.14 -3.27
N ARG A 141 -9.83 15.05 -2.60
CA ARG A 141 -11.24 14.80 -2.26
C ARG A 141 -11.52 15.42 -0.90
N ARG A 142 -12.20 16.58 -0.91
CA ARG A 142 -12.48 17.34 0.32
C ARG A 142 -13.44 16.58 1.22
N GLN A 143 -13.13 16.51 2.54
CA GLN A 143 -13.97 15.89 3.57
C GLN A 143 -14.40 14.45 3.23
N ALA A 144 -13.52 13.71 2.55
CA ALA A 144 -13.82 12.37 2.04
C ALA A 144 -13.80 11.29 3.14
N ILE A 145 -13.16 11.57 4.27
CA ILE A 145 -13.10 10.64 5.42
C ILE A 145 -13.64 11.33 6.66
N TYR A 146 -14.54 10.63 7.38
CA TYR A 146 -14.95 10.98 8.73
C TYR A 146 -14.28 10.03 9.71
N LYS A 147 -13.49 10.55 10.64
CA LYS A 147 -12.76 9.74 11.63
C LYS A 147 -12.47 10.55 12.90
N ASN A 148 -12.62 9.90 14.06
CA ASN A 148 -12.37 10.54 15.35
C ASN A 148 -13.13 11.87 15.53
N GLY A 149 -14.37 11.94 15.06
CA GLY A 149 -15.23 13.10 15.22
C GLY A 149 -14.99 14.23 14.21
N LYS A 150 -14.09 14.07 13.25
CA LYS A 150 -13.80 15.11 12.23
C LYS A 150 -13.80 14.56 10.81
N TYR A 151 -14.08 15.43 9.85
CA TYR A 151 -13.85 15.18 8.44
C TYR A 151 -12.43 15.59 8.06
N SER A 152 -11.85 14.87 7.13
CA SER A 152 -10.50 15.11 6.59
C SER A 152 -10.45 14.83 5.10
N ASP A 153 -9.48 15.43 4.42
CA ASP A 153 -9.29 15.28 2.99
C ASP A 153 -8.50 14.02 2.65
N ILE A 154 -8.73 13.51 1.45
CA ILE A 154 -7.86 12.54 0.79
C ILE A 154 -7.08 13.24 -0.30
N ILE A 155 -5.77 13.09 -0.28
CA ILE A 155 -4.88 13.56 -1.35
C ILE A 155 -4.72 12.42 -2.35
N GLU A 156 -4.99 12.71 -3.62
CA GLU A 156 -4.86 11.78 -4.73
C GLU A 156 -3.51 11.97 -5.41
N TYR A 157 -2.82 10.88 -5.64
CA TYR A 157 -1.53 10.82 -6.31
C TYR A 157 -1.58 9.86 -7.49
N GLY A 158 -0.85 10.20 -8.56
CA GLY A 158 -0.69 9.33 -9.71
C GLY A 158 0.74 9.36 -10.26
N ILE A 159 1.15 8.26 -10.89
CA ILE A 159 2.41 8.16 -11.63
C ILE A 159 2.18 7.40 -12.93
N LEU A 160 2.75 7.90 -14.01
CA LEU A 160 2.75 7.24 -15.31
C LEU A 160 4.04 6.45 -15.52
N ARG A 161 3.97 5.35 -16.28
CA ARG A 161 5.14 4.55 -16.64
C ARG A 161 6.29 5.41 -17.14
N GLY A 162 6.02 6.37 -18.05
CA GLY A 162 7.03 7.25 -18.62
C GLY A 162 7.67 8.24 -17.64
N GLU A 163 7.08 8.43 -16.47
CA GLU A 163 7.59 9.30 -15.40
C GLU A 163 8.41 8.54 -14.36
N TYR A 164 8.26 7.19 -14.32
CA TYR A 164 8.93 6.35 -13.35
C TYR A 164 10.42 6.17 -13.65
N ASN A 165 11.28 6.71 -12.81
CA ASN A 165 12.74 6.68 -12.96
C ASN A 165 13.41 5.57 -12.11
N GLY A 166 12.75 4.46 -11.86
CA GLY A 166 13.20 3.39 -10.97
C GLY A 166 14.49 2.65 -11.37
N LYS A 167 15.01 2.91 -12.55
CA LYS A 167 16.28 2.37 -13.08
C LYS A 167 17.24 3.49 -13.45
N LYS A 168 17.78 4.16 -12.45
CA LYS A 168 19.06 4.86 -12.61
C LYS A 168 19.93 4.58 -11.41
#